data_b4bf0c780d19be04cb9288fe1e6b4065
#
_entry.id   b4bf0c780d19be04cb9288fe1e6b4065
#
_cell.length_a   1.000
_cell.length_b   1.000
_cell.length_c   1.000
_cell.angle_alpha   90.00
_cell.angle_beta   90.00
_cell.angle_gamma   90.00
#
_symmetry.space_group_name_H-M   'P 1'
#
loop_
_entity.id
_entity.type
_entity.pdbx_description
1 polymer ?
#
loop_
_entity_poly.entity_id
_entity_poly.type
_entity_poly.pdbx_seq_one_letter_code
_entity_poly.pdbx_strand_id
1 'polypeptide(L)'
;MENWEKVLEELFTGVMGMSDPTVWVMFAIGAVLIWLGVKKDYEPMLLFPMGVGCILANIPGHFAVIPTDGGEPGFLSVLYQAGIANELFPVLIFIAVGAMCEFDALIRAPYVMLFAAAAHFGIFAATM
;
A
#
# COMPACT_ATOMS: atom_id res chain seq x y z
N MET A 1 -21.16 24.63 20.63
CA MET A 1 -20.02 25.50 20.28
C MET A 1 -18.68 24.82 20.49
N GLU A 2 -18.63 23.78 21.30
CA GLU A 2 -17.42 23.00 21.63
C GLU A 2 -16.82 22.19 20.45
N ASN A 3 -17.62 21.86 19.46
CA ASN A 3 -17.17 21.03 18.32
C ASN A 3 -16.31 21.79 17.30
N TRP A 4 -16.45 23.10 17.19
CA TRP A 4 -15.68 23.92 16.24
C TRP A 4 -14.24 24.13 16.69
N GLU A 5 -14.00 24.23 17.99
CA GLU A 5 -12.64 24.36 18.52
C GLU A 5 -11.85 23.08 18.30
N LYS A 6 -12.45 21.91 18.52
CA LYS A 6 -11.82 20.61 18.22
C LYS A 6 -11.50 20.45 16.72
N VAL A 7 -12.45 20.80 15.86
CA VAL A 7 -12.22 20.76 14.40
C VAL A 7 -11.10 21.70 13.97
N LEU A 8 -11.02 22.87 14.59
CA LEU A 8 -9.93 23.80 14.30
C LEU A 8 -8.59 23.30 14.84
N GLU A 9 -8.54 22.74 16.03
CA GLU A 9 -7.32 22.12 16.59
C GLU A 9 -6.83 20.96 15.73
N GLU A 10 -7.72 20.07 15.27
CA GLU A 10 -7.38 18.97 14.35
C GLU A 10 -6.85 19.50 13.02
N LEU A 11 -7.47 20.52 12.45
CA LEU A 11 -6.99 21.17 11.21
C LEU A 11 -5.62 21.82 11.41
N PHE A 12 -5.41 22.52 12.52
CA PHE A 12 -4.11 23.15 12.84
C PHE A 12 -3.03 22.10 13.09
N THR A 13 -3.36 20.99 13.74
CA THR A 13 -2.43 19.87 13.97
C THR A 13 -2.02 19.23 12.64
N GLY A 14 -2.98 19.06 11.73
CA GLY A 14 -2.71 18.57 10.37
C GLY A 14 -1.77 19.51 9.59
N VAL A 15 -2.00 20.82 9.67
CA VAL A 15 -1.16 21.81 8.99
C VAL A 15 0.24 21.89 9.63
N MET A 16 0.35 21.81 10.94
CA MET A 16 1.64 21.79 11.64
C MET A 16 2.45 20.51 11.32
N GLY A 17 1.79 19.36 11.16
CA GLY A 17 2.43 18.13 10.73
C GLY A 17 3.03 18.20 9.32
N MET A 18 2.56 19.11 8.47
CA MET A 18 3.19 19.39 7.16
C MET A 18 4.56 20.05 7.24
N SER A 19 4.99 20.51 8.43
CA SER A 19 6.34 21.06 8.63
C SER A 19 7.43 19.99 8.64
N ASP A 20 7.09 18.72 8.80
CA ASP A 20 8.04 17.62 8.77
C ASP A 20 8.53 17.34 7.33
N PRO A 21 9.84 17.42 7.07
CA PRO A 21 10.39 17.16 5.74
C PRO A 21 10.13 15.72 5.26
N THR A 22 9.90 14.80 6.17
CA THR A 22 9.60 13.39 5.89
C THR A 22 8.27 13.23 5.14
N VAL A 23 7.26 14.03 5.49
CA VAL A 23 5.95 14.02 4.83
C VAL A 23 6.09 14.42 3.36
N TRP A 24 6.87 15.44 3.06
CA TRP A 24 7.12 15.88 1.68
C TRP A 24 7.88 14.85 0.86
N VAL A 25 8.85 14.16 1.46
CA VAL A 25 9.56 13.06 0.80
C VAL A 25 8.59 11.93 0.45
N MET A 26 7.70 11.55 1.38
CA MET A 26 6.70 10.51 1.13
C MET A 26 5.65 10.92 0.10
N PHE A 27 5.24 12.17 0.07
CA PHE A 27 4.37 12.71 -0.97
C PHE A 27 5.05 12.70 -2.34
N ALA A 28 6.33 13.06 -2.40
CA ALA A 28 7.11 12.98 -3.63
C ALA A 28 7.23 11.52 -4.14
N ILE A 29 7.50 10.57 -3.25
CA ILE A 29 7.54 9.14 -3.59
C ILE A 29 6.18 8.68 -4.12
N GLY A 30 5.08 9.00 -3.43
CA GLY A 30 3.73 8.66 -3.88
C GLY A 30 3.39 9.27 -5.24
N ALA A 31 3.74 10.53 -5.47
CA ALA A 31 3.54 11.22 -6.74
C ALA A 31 4.36 10.59 -7.87
N VAL A 32 5.61 10.20 -7.60
CA VAL A 32 6.46 9.49 -8.57
C VAL A 32 5.87 8.14 -8.94
N LEU A 33 5.38 7.37 -7.97
CA LEU A 33 4.74 6.08 -8.23
C LEU A 33 3.50 6.24 -9.12
N ILE A 34 2.63 7.23 -8.82
CA ILE A 34 1.46 7.55 -9.65
C ILE A 34 1.89 7.96 -11.05
N TRP A 35 2.90 8.83 -11.15
CA TRP A 35 3.42 9.29 -12.45
C TRP A 35 3.99 8.15 -13.29
N LEU A 36 4.75 7.22 -12.67
CA LEU A 36 5.27 6.04 -13.37
C LEU A 36 4.14 5.13 -13.86
N GLY A 37 3.14 4.88 -13.03
CA GLY A 37 2.00 4.04 -13.40
C GLY A 37 1.17 4.65 -14.54
N VAL A 38 0.96 5.98 -14.54
CA VAL A 38 0.10 6.65 -15.52
C VAL A 38 0.85 7.01 -16.81
N LYS A 39 2.10 7.49 -16.70
CA LYS A 39 2.86 8.01 -17.86
C LYS A 39 3.75 6.96 -18.53
N LYS A 40 4.22 5.99 -17.79
CA LYS A 40 5.19 4.99 -18.27
C LYS A 40 4.59 3.61 -18.48
N ASP A 41 3.29 3.45 -18.18
CA ASP A 41 2.56 2.18 -18.27
C ASP A 41 3.23 1.02 -17.50
N TYR A 42 3.99 1.36 -16.43
CA TYR A 42 4.56 0.37 -15.53
C TYR A 42 3.49 -0.14 -14.57
N GLU A 43 2.82 -1.21 -14.94
CA GLU A 43 1.78 -1.89 -14.14
C GLU A 43 0.86 -0.89 -13.38
N PRO A 44 0.02 -0.11 -14.09
CA PRO A 44 -0.77 0.95 -13.47
C PRO A 44 -1.71 0.43 -12.39
N MET A 45 -2.14 -0.84 -12.49
CA MET A 45 -3.00 -1.49 -11.50
C MET A 45 -2.32 -1.69 -10.14
N LEU A 46 -0.99 -1.72 -10.11
CA LEU A 46 -0.20 -1.87 -8.89
C LEU A 46 0.33 -0.52 -8.39
N LEU A 47 1.00 0.24 -9.28
CA LEU A 47 1.69 1.48 -8.90
C LEU A 47 0.74 2.60 -8.51
N PHE A 48 -0.41 2.71 -9.17
CA PHE A 48 -1.37 3.77 -8.87
C PHE A 48 -1.99 3.62 -7.45
N PRO A 49 -2.55 2.47 -7.06
CA PRO A 49 -3.06 2.28 -5.70
C PRO A 49 -1.96 2.40 -4.63
N MET A 50 -0.75 1.92 -4.93
CA MET A 50 0.39 2.02 -4.02
C MET A 50 0.79 3.49 -3.79
N GLY A 51 0.83 4.31 -4.84
CA GLY A 51 1.12 5.73 -4.73
C GLY A 51 0.04 6.50 -3.96
N VAL A 52 -1.22 6.21 -4.23
CA VAL A 52 -2.35 6.79 -3.49
C VAL A 52 -2.32 6.37 -2.01
N GLY A 53 -2.09 5.08 -1.74
CA GLY A 53 -1.95 4.58 -0.38
C GLY A 53 -0.80 5.21 0.38
N CYS A 54 0.35 5.41 -0.28
CA CYS A 54 1.50 6.10 0.29
C CYS A 54 1.16 7.55 0.69
N ILE A 55 0.47 8.29 -0.16
CA ILE A 55 0.03 9.66 0.14
C ILE A 55 -0.95 9.65 1.31
N LEU A 56 -2.00 8.82 1.26
CA LEU A 56 -3.03 8.75 2.29
C LEU A 56 -2.46 8.37 3.67
N ALA A 57 -1.52 7.41 3.70
CA ALA A 57 -0.91 6.96 4.95
C ALA A 57 -0.02 8.03 5.60
N ASN A 58 0.49 8.97 4.81
CA ASN A 58 1.40 10.03 5.28
C ASN A 58 0.72 11.41 5.39
N ILE A 59 -0.61 11.49 5.28
CA ILE A 59 -1.33 12.74 5.57
C ILE A 59 -1.15 13.07 7.06
N PRO A 60 -0.69 14.27 7.38
CA PRO A 60 -0.55 14.73 8.77
C PRO A 60 -1.89 14.65 9.51
N GLY A 61 -1.84 14.27 10.80
CA GLY A 61 -3.04 14.06 11.60
C GLY A 61 -3.52 12.60 11.63
N HIS A 62 -2.85 11.71 10.90
CA HIS A 62 -3.13 10.26 10.89
C HIS A 62 -4.58 9.86 10.57
N PHE A 63 -5.34 10.70 9.88
CA PHE A 63 -6.76 10.47 9.56
C PHE A 63 -7.02 9.15 8.83
N ALA A 64 -6.06 8.68 8.03
CA ALA A 64 -6.18 7.44 7.28
C ALA A 64 -5.67 6.22 8.06
N VAL A 65 -4.82 6.41 9.05
CA VAL A 65 -4.19 5.35 9.87
C VAL A 65 -4.71 5.46 11.31
N ILE A 66 -4.09 4.81 12.26
CA ILE A 66 -4.46 4.87 13.69
C ILE A 66 -3.98 6.21 14.27
N PRO A 67 -4.84 7.03 14.85
CA PRO A 67 -4.42 8.21 15.59
C PRO A 67 -3.54 7.81 16.78
N THR A 68 -2.45 8.54 17.02
CA THR A 68 -1.50 8.26 18.10
C THR A 68 -2.13 8.41 19.50
N ASP A 69 -3.23 9.13 19.59
CA ASP A 69 -3.90 9.50 20.87
C ASP A 69 -5.15 8.66 21.20
N GLY A 70 -5.27 7.46 20.65
CA GLY A 70 -6.37 6.53 20.98
C GLY A 70 -7.74 6.94 20.42
N GLY A 71 -7.77 7.74 19.37
CA GLY A 71 -8.99 8.08 18.62
C GLY A 71 -9.55 6.90 17.81
N GLU A 72 -10.65 7.15 17.10
CA GLU A 72 -11.27 6.17 16.21
C GLU A 72 -10.27 5.71 15.13
N PRO A 73 -10.26 4.40 14.79
CA PRO A 73 -9.36 3.88 13.78
C PRO A 73 -9.67 4.49 12.41
N GLY A 74 -8.64 5.01 11.74
CA GLY A 74 -8.77 5.56 10.40
C GLY A 74 -9.14 4.49 9.38
N PHE A 75 -9.62 4.94 8.22
CA PHE A 75 -10.10 4.09 7.12
C PHE A 75 -9.10 2.98 6.70
N LEU A 76 -7.81 3.32 6.57
CA LEU A 76 -6.79 2.33 6.22
C LEU A 76 -6.58 1.30 7.34
N SER A 77 -6.70 1.71 8.61
CA SER A 77 -6.61 0.79 9.74
C SER A 77 -7.78 -0.19 9.75
N VAL A 78 -8.98 0.28 9.46
CA VAL A 78 -10.17 -0.60 9.34
C VAL A 78 -9.98 -1.61 8.22
N LEU A 79 -9.52 -1.19 7.04
CA LEU A 79 -9.21 -2.09 5.92
C LEU A 79 -8.10 -3.09 6.27
N TYR A 80 -7.06 -2.63 6.94
CA TYR A 80 -5.98 -3.48 7.40
C TYR A 80 -6.50 -4.60 8.34
N GLN A 81 -7.27 -4.21 9.33
CA GLN A 81 -7.85 -5.17 10.28
C GLN A 81 -8.84 -6.14 9.62
N ALA A 82 -9.65 -5.64 8.69
CA ALA A 82 -10.68 -6.44 8.03
C ALA A 82 -10.13 -7.45 7.03
N GLY A 83 -8.96 -7.21 6.43
CA GLY A 83 -8.52 -8.02 5.32
C GLY A 83 -7.04 -8.36 5.27
N ILE A 84 -6.16 -7.55 5.85
CA ILE A 84 -4.71 -7.82 5.80
C ILE A 84 -4.27 -8.57 7.06
N ALA A 85 -4.70 -8.12 8.24
CA ALA A 85 -4.33 -8.72 9.52
C ALA A 85 -4.80 -10.18 9.67
N ASN A 86 -5.90 -10.53 9.03
CA ASN A 86 -6.44 -11.90 8.98
C ASN A 86 -6.06 -12.66 7.70
N GLU A 87 -5.11 -12.13 6.91
CA GLU A 87 -4.60 -12.71 5.65
C GLU A 87 -5.65 -12.92 4.54
N LEU A 88 -6.87 -12.41 4.70
CA LEU A 88 -7.93 -12.58 3.71
C LEU A 88 -7.57 -11.97 2.35
N PHE A 89 -7.12 -10.72 2.33
CA PHE A 89 -6.75 -10.05 1.06
C PHE A 89 -5.53 -10.67 0.40
N PRO A 90 -4.43 -11.00 1.10
CA PRO A 90 -3.33 -11.74 0.51
C PRO A 90 -3.76 -13.06 -0.16
N VAL A 91 -4.58 -13.86 0.50
CA VAL A 91 -5.11 -15.11 -0.06
C VAL A 91 -5.96 -14.86 -1.31
N LEU A 92 -6.86 -13.87 -1.27
CA LEU A 92 -7.68 -13.51 -2.44
C LEU A 92 -6.83 -13.04 -3.62
N ILE A 93 -5.77 -12.27 -3.37
CA ILE A 93 -4.83 -11.83 -4.41
C ILE A 93 -4.12 -13.05 -5.03
N PHE A 94 -3.66 -14.00 -4.23
CA PHE A 94 -3.05 -15.23 -4.74
C PHE A 94 -4.01 -16.05 -5.60
N ILE A 95 -5.27 -16.17 -5.18
CA ILE A 95 -6.30 -16.84 -5.97
C ILE A 95 -6.54 -16.11 -7.29
N ALA A 96 -6.66 -14.78 -7.26
CA ALA A 96 -6.89 -13.97 -8.45
C ALA A 96 -5.70 -14.07 -9.44
N VAL A 97 -4.47 -13.94 -8.95
CA VAL A 97 -3.26 -14.09 -9.78
C VAL A 97 -3.17 -15.52 -10.35
N GLY A 98 -3.48 -16.53 -9.54
CA GLY A 98 -3.52 -17.91 -10.00
C GLY A 98 -4.56 -18.16 -11.09
N ALA A 99 -5.73 -17.51 -10.97
CA ALA A 99 -6.79 -17.60 -11.99
C ALA A 99 -6.43 -16.89 -13.30
N MET A 100 -5.61 -15.84 -13.25
CA MET A 100 -5.12 -15.11 -14.41
C MET A 100 -3.89 -15.75 -15.07
N CYS A 101 -3.31 -16.77 -14.46
CA CYS A 101 -2.12 -17.42 -14.96
C CYS A 101 -2.42 -18.19 -16.26
N GLU A 102 -1.68 -17.89 -17.32
CA GLU A 102 -1.74 -18.62 -18.58
C GLU A 102 -1.01 -19.97 -18.46
N PHE A 103 -1.71 -21.01 -18.07
CA PHE A 103 -1.15 -22.36 -17.94
C PHE A 103 -0.62 -22.92 -19.26
N ASP A 104 -1.11 -22.43 -20.39
CA ASP A 104 -0.68 -22.88 -21.73
C ASP A 104 0.82 -22.63 -21.96
N ALA A 105 1.34 -21.49 -21.50
CA ALA A 105 2.78 -21.20 -21.55
C ALA A 105 3.61 -22.16 -20.69
N LEU A 106 3.08 -22.55 -19.54
CA LEU A 106 3.73 -23.49 -18.61
C LEU A 106 3.79 -24.92 -19.16
N ILE A 107 2.73 -25.36 -19.86
CA ILE A 107 2.66 -26.68 -20.50
C ILE A 107 3.60 -26.77 -21.71
N ARG A 108 3.69 -25.68 -22.49
CA ARG A 108 4.56 -25.63 -23.68
C ARG A 108 6.06 -25.56 -23.34
N ALA A 109 6.40 -25.01 -22.18
CA ALA A 109 7.80 -24.82 -21.78
C ALA A 109 8.03 -25.27 -20.32
N PRO A 110 8.08 -26.58 -20.04
CA PRO A 110 8.17 -27.10 -18.67
C PRO A 110 9.45 -26.68 -17.94
N TYR A 111 10.50 -26.27 -18.66
CA TYR A 111 11.73 -25.73 -18.04
C TYR A 111 11.50 -24.41 -17.30
N VAL A 112 10.40 -23.68 -17.56
CA VAL A 112 10.03 -22.47 -16.84
C VAL A 112 9.75 -22.77 -15.37
N MET A 113 9.34 -23.98 -15.03
CA MET A 113 9.17 -24.41 -13.63
C MET A 113 10.49 -24.38 -12.83
N LEU A 114 11.63 -24.50 -13.49
CA LEU A 114 12.95 -24.37 -12.83
C LEU A 114 13.18 -22.94 -12.32
N PHE A 115 12.64 -21.93 -13.00
CA PHE A 115 12.73 -20.54 -12.51
C PHE A 115 11.89 -20.33 -11.25
N ALA A 116 10.76 -21.01 -11.10
CA ALA A 116 9.98 -20.97 -9.86
C ALA A 116 10.76 -21.60 -8.69
N ALA A 117 11.46 -22.69 -8.93
CA ALA A 117 12.35 -23.29 -7.92
C ALA A 117 13.51 -22.36 -7.53
N ALA A 118 14.14 -21.68 -8.51
CA ALA A 118 15.19 -20.70 -8.27
C ALA A 118 14.68 -19.50 -7.48
N ALA A 119 13.45 -19.02 -7.74
CA ALA A 119 12.82 -17.96 -6.98
C ALA A 119 12.61 -18.34 -5.51
N HIS A 120 12.14 -19.55 -5.24
CA HIS A 120 12.00 -20.07 -3.88
C HIS A 120 13.35 -20.14 -3.14
N PHE A 121 14.39 -20.55 -3.84
CA PHE A 121 15.76 -20.55 -3.27
C PHE A 121 16.21 -19.13 -2.89
N GLY A 122 15.88 -18.14 -3.73
CA GLY A 122 16.15 -16.73 -3.46
C GLY A 122 15.43 -16.20 -2.21
N ILE A 123 14.17 -16.61 -2.00
CA ILE A 123 13.38 -16.24 -0.82
C ILE A 123 14.03 -16.82 0.44
N PHE A 124 14.40 -18.10 0.43
CA PHE A 124 15.08 -18.71 1.57
C PHE A 124 16.43 -18.06 1.88
N ALA A 125 17.20 -17.71 0.85
CA ALA A 125 18.49 -17.04 1.03
C ALA A 125 18.35 -15.61 1.59
N ALA A 126 17.24 -14.93 1.29
CA ALA A 126 16.98 -13.58 1.79
C ALA A 126 16.43 -13.57 3.22
N THR A 127 15.84 -14.68 3.69
CA THR A 127 15.28 -14.81 5.05
C THR A 127 16.27 -15.40 6.06
N MET A 128 17.43 -15.88 5.64
CA MET A 128 18.56 -16.32 6.50
C MET A 128 19.50 -15.17 6.82
#